data_2c5563fd8da030168c079c461a25ab95
#
_entry.id   2c5563fd8da030168c079c461a25ab95
#
_cell.length_a   1.000
_cell.length_b   1.000
_cell.length_c   1.000
_cell.angle_alpha   90.00
_cell.angle_beta   90.00
_cell.angle_gamma   90.00
#
_symmetry.space_group_name_H-M   'P 1'
#
loop_
_entity.id
_entity.type
_entity.pdbx_description
1 polymer ?
#
loop_
_entity_poly.entity_id
_entity_poly.type
_entity_poly.pdbx_seq_one_letter_code
_entity_poly.pdbx_strand_id
1 'polypeptide(L)'
;MKDSAIPHIGGKAIGLETVGMTKRFGALAALDDVSIKVKPGEFHALLGENGAGKSTLVKCIMGFYQPTSGAIVVDGAETPVPTPAAARDIGIGMVYQHFTLVPALSVAENMVIARGDVSTVIDWKAERARLEDFMARMPFNVHLEAPVSQLSAGEKQKLEILKQLYLDQHFLILDEPTSVLTPDEAEQVLGLVRAMTEAGAITVLMITHKFREVTAFADSVSVLRRGRFVGGGKVAEMSTDEMSHLMIGAAELRAPEPRADDVESDRVFELAGLFVDNDDGVSAVEAVNLKIRGGEIVGIAGVSGNGQTELMEAITGQRAMTDGRVFINGAPFDATRADYRNFKVFGLPEEPLKNAAVRRMSVAENIAFRTFDRAPMAKLGWWLRPPEMRKRAAELIDAYRVKTPSTEAPIETLSGGNVQRAILARELSGDVEVLVVANPCFGLDFVSVAEIRAQIVAARNNGAAVLLVSEDLDEVLELSDRVAVMSGGRIDHVIPIAEADRQTIGKFMAGHP
;
A
#
# COMPACT_ATOMS: atom_id res chain seq x y z
N MET A 1 -15.15 -22.69 20.61
CA MET A 1 -14.16 -21.72 21.05
C MET A 1 -13.26 -22.41 22.04
N LYS A 2 -12.04 -22.80 21.64
CA LYS A 2 -11.02 -23.32 22.57
C LYS A 2 -10.40 -22.09 23.21
N ASP A 3 -10.33 -22.06 24.54
CA ASP A 3 -9.53 -21.11 25.30
C ASP A 3 -8.10 -21.13 24.75
N SER A 4 -7.77 -20.18 23.87
CA SER A 4 -6.40 -19.96 23.46
C SER A 4 -5.71 -19.28 24.62
N ALA A 5 -4.88 -20.03 25.34
CA ALA A 5 -4.05 -19.49 26.40
C ALA A 5 -3.21 -18.33 25.81
N ILE A 6 -3.43 -17.12 26.35
CA ILE A 6 -2.68 -15.92 25.98
C ILE A 6 -1.22 -16.20 26.31
N PRO A 7 -0.26 -15.96 25.38
CA PRO A 7 1.13 -16.22 25.62
C PRO A 7 1.63 -15.46 26.86
N HIS A 8 2.15 -16.16 27.86
CA HIS A 8 2.90 -15.54 28.95
C HIS A 8 4.26 -15.07 28.38
N ILE A 9 4.28 -13.84 27.85
CA ILE A 9 5.52 -13.12 27.60
C ILE A 9 5.96 -12.58 28.94
N GLY A 10 7.20 -12.88 29.35
CA GLY A 10 7.74 -12.44 30.63
C GLY A 10 7.97 -10.94 30.61
N GLY A 11 7.14 -10.16 31.29
CA GLY A 11 7.28 -8.71 31.38
C GLY A 11 5.93 -8.01 31.43
N LYS A 12 5.95 -6.70 31.61
CA LYS A 12 4.76 -5.85 31.71
C LYS A 12 4.79 -4.81 30.60
N ALA A 13 3.65 -4.58 29.96
CA ALA A 13 3.46 -3.51 29.00
C ALA A 13 3.98 -2.17 29.54
N ILE A 14 4.74 -1.44 28.76
CA ILE A 14 5.28 -0.12 29.08
C ILE A 14 4.51 0.99 28.36
N GLY A 15 4.35 2.14 29.00
CA GLY A 15 3.74 3.32 28.38
C GLY A 15 4.79 4.22 27.75
N LEU A 16 4.40 4.96 26.70
CA LEU A 16 5.27 5.90 26.03
C LEU A 16 4.54 7.23 25.80
N GLU A 17 5.24 8.32 26.07
CA GLU A 17 4.75 9.67 25.80
C GLU A 17 5.84 10.46 25.07
N THR A 18 5.48 11.20 24.03
CA THR A 18 6.33 12.24 23.45
C THR A 18 5.87 13.59 23.94
N VAL A 19 6.79 14.44 24.35
CA VAL A 19 6.50 15.77 24.91
C VAL A 19 7.18 16.83 24.05
N GLY A 20 6.40 17.67 23.36
CA GLY A 20 6.90 18.79 22.57
C GLY A 20 7.88 18.39 21.46
N MET A 21 7.73 17.18 20.91
CA MET A 21 8.71 16.63 19.98
C MET A 21 8.74 17.41 18.66
N THR A 22 9.91 17.99 18.37
CA THR A 22 10.15 18.73 17.14
C THR A 22 11.33 18.12 16.39
N LYS A 23 11.19 17.94 15.07
CA LYS A 23 12.27 17.50 14.18
C LYS A 23 12.33 18.37 12.94
N ARG A 24 13.50 19.00 12.72
CA ARG A 24 13.77 19.82 11.54
C ARG A 24 14.82 19.18 10.65
N PHE A 25 14.62 19.28 9.34
CA PHE A 25 15.58 18.96 8.30
C PHE A 25 15.84 20.24 7.50
N GLY A 26 16.89 20.97 7.86
CA GLY A 26 17.12 22.31 7.32
C GLY A 26 15.95 23.25 7.65
N ALA A 27 15.36 23.85 6.64
CA ALA A 27 14.19 24.73 6.79
C ALA A 27 12.86 23.99 7.00
N LEU A 28 12.79 22.68 6.69
CA LEU A 28 11.57 21.89 6.83
C LEU A 28 11.39 21.39 8.26
N ALA A 29 10.29 21.74 8.90
CA ALA A 29 9.84 21.13 10.14
C ALA A 29 8.99 19.90 9.81
N ALA A 30 9.58 18.71 9.96
CA ALA A 30 8.87 17.46 9.75
C ALA A 30 8.00 17.07 10.95
N LEU A 31 8.38 17.51 12.16
CA LEU A 31 7.57 17.51 13.38
C LEU A 31 7.69 18.87 14.03
N ASP A 32 6.58 19.37 14.55
CA ASP A 32 6.49 20.68 15.19
C ASP A 32 5.58 20.59 16.44
N ASP A 33 6.22 20.48 17.61
CA ASP A 33 5.58 20.41 18.92
C ASP A 33 4.59 19.25 19.09
N VAL A 34 5.01 18.01 18.72
CA VAL A 34 4.16 16.84 18.78
C VAL A 34 4.21 16.18 20.16
N SER A 35 3.06 16.13 20.82
CA SER A 35 2.86 15.42 22.09
C SER A 35 1.76 14.38 21.93
N ILE A 36 2.12 13.10 22.08
CA ILE A 36 1.18 11.98 22.10
C ILE A 36 1.47 11.11 23.31
N LYS A 37 0.45 10.44 23.83
CA LYS A 37 0.55 9.56 24.99
C LYS A 37 -0.11 8.23 24.71
N VAL A 38 0.65 7.14 24.83
CA VAL A 38 0.20 5.77 24.72
C VAL A 38 0.35 5.10 26.08
N LYS A 39 -0.76 4.66 26.66
CA LYS A 39 -0.77 4.07 28.01
C LYS A 39 -0.28 2.62 27.97
N PRO A 40 0.26 2.10 29.09
CA PRO A 40 0.60 0.68 29.19
C PRO A 40 -0.60 -0.21 28.88
N GLY A 41 -0.42 -1.23 28.03
CA GLY A 41 -1.48 -2.15 27.62
C GLY A 41 -2.55 -1.54 26.72
N GLU A 42 -2.25 -0.42 26.06
CA GLU A 42 -3.14 0.26 25.12
C GLU A 42 -2.81 -0.13 23.67
N PHE A 43 -3.83 -0.37 22.88
CA PHE A 43 -3.70 -0.45 21.43
C PHE A 43 -4.04 0.93 20.85
N HIS A 44 -3.02 1.71 20.51
CA HIS A 44 -3.14 3.08 20.05
C HIS A 44 -2.90 3.20 18.55
N ALA A 45 -3.81 3.87 17.83
CA ALA A 45 -3.64 4.15 16.41
C ALA A 45 -3.03 5.53 16.17
N LEU A 46 -2.05 5.62 15.27
CA LEU A 46 -1.47 6.86 14.79
C LEU A 46 -1.90 7.09 13.35
N LEU A 47 -2.83 8.00 13.15
CA LEU A 47 -3.37 8.38 11.86
C LEU A 47 -2.70 9.63 11.29
N GLY A 48 -2.81 9.82 10.00
CA GLY A 48 -2.37 11.01 9.27
C GLY A 48 -2.06 10.69 7.82
N GLU A 49 -2.16 11.69 6.96
CA GLU A 49 -1.81 11.55 5.53
C GLU A 49 -0.32 11.27 5.33
N ASN A 50 0.05 10.89 4.10
CA ASN A 50 1.45 10.76 3.70
C ASN A 50 2.15 12.12 3.83
N GLY A 51 3.33 12.11 4.47
CA GLY A 51 4.02 13.35 4.82
C GLY A 51 3.51 14.07 6.07
N ALA A 52 2.53 13.52 6.80
CA ALA A 52 2.03 14.08 8.06
C ALA A 52 3.05 14.05 9.21
N GLY A 53 4.17 13.32 9.06
CA GLY A 53 5.21 13.23 10.07
C GLY A 53 5.24 11.90 10.84
N LYS A 54 4.32 10.95 10.58
CA LYS A 54 4.22 9.67 11.31
C LYS A 54 5.54 8.89 11.35
N SER A 55 6.12 8.61 10.17
CA SER A 55 7.39 7.88 10.09
C SER A 55 8.55 8.66 10.70
N THR A 56 8.52 10.01 10.69
CA THR A 56 9.52 10.83 11.36
C THR A 56 9.40 10.71 12.88
N LEU A 57 8.18 10.74 13.41
CA LEU A 57 7.89 10.55 14.83
C LEU A 57 8.42 9.20 15.32
N VAL A 58 8.05 8.12 14.61
CA VAL A 58 8.48 6.77 14.95
C VAL A 58 10.01 6.61 14.86
N LYS A 59 10.64 7.19 13.83
CA LYS A 59 12.11 7.19 13.72
C LYS A 59 12.79 7.97 14.86
N CYS A 60 12.14 9.00 15.42
CA CYS A 60 12.62 9.66 16.64
C CYS A 60 12.45 8.75 17.87
N ILE A 61 11.29 8.10 18.03
CA ILE A 61 11.04 7.16 19.13
C ILE A 61 12.04 5.99 19.08
N MET A 62 12.32 5.47 17.90
CA MET A 62 13.28 4.37 17.69
C MET A 62 14.75 4.79 17.72
N GLY A 63 15.06 6.09 17.91
CA GLY A 63 16.44 6.59 17.97
C GLY A 63 17.19 6.63 16.63
N PHE A 64 16.50 6.46 15.49
CA PHE A 64 17.10 6.67 14.16
C PHE A 64 17.37 8.16 13.90
N TYR A 65 16.48 9.02 14.41
CA TYR A 65 16.64 10.46 14.34
C TYR A 65 16.63 11.04 15.75
N GLN A 66 17.60 11.91 16.03
CA GLN A 66 17.53 12.71 17.26
C GLN A 66 16.52 13.85 17.04
N PRO A 67 15.57 14.07 17.95
CA PRO A 67 14.70 15.23 17.89
C PRO A 67 15.52 16.52 17.99
N THR A 68 15.03 17.60 17.39
CA THR A 68 15.63 18.94 17.50
C THR A 68 15.32 19.54 18.88
N SER A 69 14.13 19.24 19.42
CA SER A 69 13.70 19.56 20.78
C SER A 69 12.57 18.61 21.20
N GLY A 70 12.23 18.63 22.49
CA GLY A 70 11.25 17.74 23.09
C GLY A 70 11.89 16.50 23.70
N ALA A 71 11.08 15.65 24.32
CA ALA A 71 11.53 14.48 25.07
C ALA A 71 10.66 13.26 24.81
N ILE A 72 11.24 12.08 25.07
CA ILE A 72 10.53 10.80 25.16
C ILE A 72 10.44 10.44 26.64
N VAL A 73 9.25 10.07 27.09
CA VAL A 73 8.98 9.64 28.44
C VAL A 73 8.47 8.21 28.39
N VAL A 74 9.14 7.31 29.11
CA VAL A 74 8.76 5.89 29.24
C VAL A 74 8.37 5.63 30.69
N ASP A 75 7.17 5.13 30.91
CA ASP A 75 6.59 4.89 32.24
C ASP A 75 6.73 6.07 33.22
N GLY A 76 6.59 7.31 32.70
CA GLY A 76 6.65 8.54 33.47
C GLY A 76 8.06 9.09 33.73
N ALA A 77 9.11 8.44 33.23
CA ALA A 77 10.49 8.90 33.32
C ALA A 77 11.01 9.38 31.96
N GLU A 78 11.61 10.57 31.91
CA GLU A 78 12.28 11.03 30.70
C GLU A 78 13.44 10.10 30.36
N THR A 79 13.38 9.55 29.14
CA THR A 79 14.28 8.47 28.70
C THR A 79 14.89 8.83 27.35
N PRO A 80 16.16 9.25 27.31
CA PRO A 80 16.85 9.50 26.05
C PRO A 80 17.01 8.21 25.21
N VAL A 81 16.64 8.29 23.93
CA VAL A 81 16.79 7.19 22.98
C VAL A 81 17.78 7.60 21.87
N PRO A 82 19.10 7.50 22.11
CA PRO A 82 20.10 7.96 21.16
C PRO A 82 20.28 7.06 19.94
N THR A 83 19.94 5.80 20.04
CA THR A 83 20.15 4.79 18.99
C THR A 83 19.03 3.75 18.98
N PRO A 84 18.83 3.01 17.88
CA PRO A 84 17.89 1.88 17.85
C PRO A 84 18.22 0.75 18.85
N ALA A 85 19.49 0.59 19.20
CA ALA A 85 19.88 -0.35 20.25
C ALA A 85 19.35 0.09 21.62
N ALA A 86 19.47 1.39 21.95
CA ALA A 86 18.89 1.93 23.17
C ALA A 86 17.37 1.79 23.23
N ALA A 87 16.65 1.98 22.11
CA ALA A 87 15.21 1.73 22.04
C ALA A 87 14.87 0.27 22.37
N ARG A 88 15.61 -0.67 21.79
CA ARG A 88 15.45 -2.10 22.05
C ARG A 88 15.75 -2.46 23.50
N ASP A 89 16.79 -1.90 24.09
CA ASP A 89 17.18 -2.17 25.49
C ASP A 89 16.12 -1.67 26.49
N ILE A 90 15.30 -0.71 26.10
CA ILE A 90 14.14 -0.20 26.87
C ILE A 90 12.90 -1.08 26.67
N GLY A 91 12.90 -1.97 25.67
CA GLY A 91 11.76 -2.81 25.33
C GLY A 91 10.86 -2.23 24.23
N ILE A 92 11.38 -1.32 23.39
CA ILE A 92 10.66 -0.75 22.24
C ILE A 92 11.09 -1.47 20.96
N GLY A 93 10.16 -2.16 20.31
CA GLY A 93 10.35 -2.85 19.05
C GLY A 93 9.52 -2.25 17.92
N MET A 94 9.93 -2.50 16.66
CA MET A 94 9.22 -2.03 15.49
C MET A 94 9.11 -3.12 14.42
N VAL A 95 7.91 -3.26 13.88
CA VAL A 95 7.62 -4.00 12.66
C VAL A 95 7.46 -2.97 11.55
N TYR A 96 8.31 -3.06 10.53
CA TYR A 96 8.37 -2.10 9.44
C TYR A 96 7.41 -2.47 8.32
N GLN A 97 7.03 -1.49 7.51
CA GLN A 97 6.21 -1.67 6.31
C GLN A 97 6.87 -2.63 5.29
N HIS A 98 8.21 -2.58 5.16
CA HIS A 98 8.97 -3.53 4.36
C HIS A 98 9.67 -4.54 5.27
N PHE A 99 9.65 -5.80 4.89
CA PHE A 99 10.29 -6.86 5.68
C PHE A 99 11.77 -6.60 5.92
N THR A 100 12.21 -6.80 7.16
CA THR A 100 13.62 -6.71 7.56
C THR A 100 14.28 -8.09 7.64
N LEU A 101 13.62 -9.10 7.09
CA LEU A 101 14.07 -10.49 7.06
C LEU A 101 15.17 -10.71 6.00
N VAL A 102 16.07 -11.63 6.27
CA VAL A 102 17.10 -12.07 5.31
C VAL A 102 16.54 -13.25 4.52
N PRO A 103 16.22 -13.11 3.22
CA PRO A 103 15.49 -14.12 2.46
C PRO A 103 16.22 -15.45 2.32
N ALA A 104 17.56 -15.41 2.26
CA ALA A 104 18.40 -16.60 2.10
C ALA A 104 18.53 -17.46 3.37
N LEU A 105 18.15 -16.91 4.52
CA LEU A 105 18.23 -17.59 5.81
C LEU A 105 16.88 -18.24 6.17
N SER A 106 16.94 -19.27 7.02
CA SER A 106 15.77 -19.90 7.62
C SER A 106 15.06 -18.96 8.61
N VAL A 107 13.84 -19.31 9.00
CA VAL A 107 13.09 -18.64 10.07
C VAL A 107 13.90 -18.64 11.36
N ALA A 108 14.44 -19.80 11.77
CA ALA A 108 15.26 -19.92 12.98
C ALA A 108 16.48 -19.00 12.95
N GLU A 109 17.20 -18.97 11.82
CA GLU A 109 18.36 -18.10 11.66
C GLU A 109 18.00 -16.62 11.75
N ASN A 110 16.91 -16.19 11.09
CA ASN A 110 16.42 -14.82 11.18
C ASN A 110 16.06 -14.39 12.61
N MET A 111 15.48 -15.30 13.40
CA MET A 111 15.14 -15.02 14.80
C MET A 111 16.39 -14.94 15.68
N VAL A 112 17.36 -15.85 15.49
CA VAL A 112 18.58 -15.89 16.29
C VAL A 112 19.48 -14.69 16.02
N ILE A 113 19.73 -14.33 14.74
CA ILE A 113 20.60 -13.20 14.41
C ILE A 113 20.01 -11.84 14.81
N ALA A 114 18.69 -11.75 15.00
CA ALA A 114 18.05 -10.52 15.49
C ALA A 114 18.45 -10.19 16.93
N ARG A 115 18.92 -11.17 17.71
CA ARG A 115 19.45 -10.97 19.06
C ARG A 115 20.84 -10.31 19.00
N GLY A 116 21.12 -9.44 19.97
CA GLY A 116 22.41 -8.75 20.07
C GLY A 116 23.48 -9.54 20.87
N ASP A 117 23.09 -10.64 21.53
CA ASP A 117 23.89 -11.43 22.47
C ASP A 117 24.35 -12.77 21.91
N VAL A 118 24.28 -12.97 20.59
CA VAL A 118 24.64 -14.23 19.94
C VAL A 118 26.16 -14.43 20.00
N SER A 119 26.59 -15.62 20.49
CA SER A 119 28.01 -15.95 20.54
C SER A 119 28.60 -16.15 19.14
N THR A 120 29.93 -15.96 19.01
CA THR A 120 30.64 -16.15 17.73
C THR A 120 30.47 -17.58 17.17
N VAL A 121 30.23 -18.56 18.04
CA VAL A 121 29.88 -19.95 17.68
C VAL A 121 28.49 -20.23 18.23
N ILE A 122 27.54 -20.47 17.33
CA ILE A 122 26.14 -20.68 17.69
C ILE A 122 25.93 -22.16 18.03
N ASP A 123 25.42 -22.43 19.22
CA ASP A 123 24.91 -23.76 19.58
C ASP A 123 23.47 -23.91 19.04
N TRP A 124 23.38 -24.36 17.80
CA TRP A 124 22.08 -24.53 17.11
C TRP A 124 21.15 -25.51 17.83
N LYS A 125 21.67 -26.48 18.58
CA LYS A 125 20.82 -27.40 19.34
C LYS A 125 20.12 -26.67 20.50
N ALA A 126 20.86 -25.84 21.21
CA ALA A 126 20.31 -25.04 22.29
C ALA A 126 19.35 -23.96 21.78
N GLU A 127 19.71 -23.27 20.66
CA GLU A 127 18.88 -22.23 20.09
C GLU A 127 17.57 -22.79 19.52
N ARG A 128 17.57 -23.93 18.83
CA ARG A 128 16.35 -24.61 18.37
C ARG A 128 15.43 -24.98 19.53
N ALA A 129 15.96 -25.55 20.59
CA ALA A 129 15.15 -25.90 21.76
C ALA A 129 14.46 -24.64 22.37
N ARG A 130 15.16 -23.49 22.41
CA ARG A 130 14.58 -22.21 22.86
C ARG A 130 13.48 -21.71 21.92
N LEU A 131 13.72 -21.79 20.62
CA LEU A 131 12.74 -21.37 19.62
C LEU A 131 11.49 -22.26 19.62
N GLU A 132 11.66 -23.57 19.75
CA GLU A 132 10.54 -24.51 19.87
C GLU A 132 9.69 -24.23 21.13
N ASP A 133 10.34 -23.98 22.29
CA ASP A 133 9.66 -23.60 23.52
C ASP A 133 8.93 -22.24 23.39
N PHE A 134 9.55 -21.27 22.71
CA PHE A 134 8.91 -19.99 22.40
C PHE A 134 7.71 -20.19 21.47
N MET A 135 7.87 -20.90 20.35
CA MET A 135 6.80 -21.13 19.37
C MET A 135 5.63 -21.92 19.95
N ALA A 136 5.88 -22.86 20.87
CA ALA A 136 4.81 -23.60 21.55
C ALA A 136 3.88 -22.70 22.38
N ARG A 137 4.33 -21.52 22.77
CA ARG A 137 3.56 -20.51 23.49
C ARG A 137 2.88 -19.49 22.58
N MET A 138 3.21 -19.47 21.29
CA MET A 138 2.64 -18.52 20.33
C MET A 138 1.38 -19.11 19.67
N PRO A 139 0.39 -18.29 19.36
CA PRO A 139 -0.90 -18.76 18.79
C PRO A 139 -0.82 -19.08 17.30
N PHE A 140 0.28 -18.75 16.64
CA PHE A 140 0.56 -19.16 15.27
C PHE A 140 2.00 -19.65 15.13
N ASN A 141 2.18 -20.64 14.28
CA ASN A 141 3.48 -21.25 14.03
C ASN A 141 3.96 -20.91 12.62
N VAL A 142 5.26 -20.66 12.49
CA VAL A 142 5.99 -20.62 11.21
C VAL A 142 7.02 -21.73 11.27
N HIS A 143 7.21 -22.42 10.16
CA HIS A 143 8.14 -23.56 10.12
C HIS A 143 9.60 -23.07 10.29
N LEU A 144 10.24 -23.42 11.40
CA LEU A 144 11.56 -22.88 11.79
C LEU A 144 12.68 -23.12 10.76
N GLU A 145 12.63 -24.24 10.05
CA GLU A 145 13.65 -24.61 9.06
C GLU A 145 13.35 -24.07 7.65
N ALA A 146 12.17 -23.51 7.42
CA ALA A 146 11.83 -22.98 6.11
C ALA A 146 12.69 -21.77 5.76
N PRO A 147 13.27 -21.69 4.55
CA PRO A 147 13.90 -20.47 4.05
C PRO A 147 12.87 -19.34 3.95
N VAL A 148 13.22 -18.14 4.40
CA VAL A 148 12.30 -17.00 4.38
C VAL A 148 11.87 -16.63 2.96
N SER A 149 12.69 -16.92 1.94
CA SER A 149 12.34 -16.73 0.53
C SER A 149 11.10 -17.52 0.10
N GLN A 150 10.81 -18.66 0.73
CA GLN A 150 9.69 -19.55 0.42
C GLN A 150 8.41 -19.20 1.19
N LEU A 151 8.48 -18.31 2.18
CA LEU A 151 7.33 -17.91 2.97
C LEU A 151 6.41 -16.97 2.15
N SER A 152 5.10 -17.14 2.32
CA SER A 152 4.12 -16.16 1.86
C SER A 152 4.31 -14.80 2.54
N ALA A 153 3.73 -13.76 1.99
CA ALA A 153 3.77 -12.42 2.59
C ALA A 153 3.17 -12.44 4.01
N GLY A 154 2.05 -13.16 4.22
CA GLY A 154 1.42 -13.33 5.53
C GLY A 154 2.32 -14.03 6.54
N GLU A 155 3.03 -15.08 6.14
CA GLU A 155 3.98 -15.77 7.02
C GLU A 155 5.19 -14.90 7.37
N LYS A 156 5.70 -14.11 6.41
CA LYS A 156 6.76 -13.12 6.66
C LYS A 156 6.31 -12.07 7.68
N GLN A 157 5.08 -11.58 7.57
CA GLN A 157 4.53 -10.61 8.52
C GLN A 157 4.38 -11.21 9.93
N LYS A 158 3.86 -12.44 10.01
CA LYS A 158 3.80 -13.19 11.27
C LYS A 158 5.19 -13.37 11.88
N LEU A 159 6.20 -13.67 11.06
CA LEU A 159 7.58 -13.82 11.50
C LEU A 159 8.18 -12.49 12.01
N GLU A 160 7.92 -11.35 11.36
CA GLU A 160 8.36 -10.04 11.85
C GLU A 160 7.81 -9.74 13.25
N ILE A 161 6.54 -10.06 13.51
CA ILE A 161 5.93 -9.88 14.83
C ILE A 161 6.53 -10.86 15.84
N LEU A 162 6.63 -12.16 15.50
CA LEU A 162 7.24 -13.17 16.36
C LEU A 162 8.68 -12.80 16.75
N LYS A 163 9.43 -12.21 15.80
CA LYS A 163 10.79 -11.73 16.05
C LYS A 163 10.82 -10.66 17.14
N GLN A 164 9.91 -9.68 17.13
CA GLN A 164 9.85 -8.66 18.18
C GLN A 164 9.46 -9.26 19.54
N LEU A 165 8.53 -10.19 19.54
CA LEU A 165 8.12 -10.91 20.76
C LEU A 165 9.25 -11.80 21.33
N TYR A 166 10.01 -12.46 20.46
CA TYR A 166 11.18 -13.24 20.85
C TYR A 166 12.31 -12.40 21.45
N LEU A 167 12.40 -11.12 21.02
CA LEU A 167 13.31 -10.12 21.56
C LEU A 167 12.80 -9.45 22.85
N ASP A 168 11.70 -9.96 23.42
CA ASP A 168 11.10 -9.48 24.68
C ASP A 168 10.71 -7.99 24.63
N GLN A 169 10.15 -7.55 23.48
CA GLN A 169 9.72 -6.17 23.33
C GLN A 169 8.30 -5.99 23.89
N HIS A 170 8.12 -4.96 24.72
CA HIS A 170 6.87 -4.68 25.44
C HIS A 170 6.10 -3.45 24.91
N PHE A 171 6.73 -2.64 24.06
CA PHE A 171 6.11 -1.59 23.29
C PHE A 171 6.37 -1.88 21.81
N LEU A 172 5.32 -2.22 21.06
CA LEU A 172 5.42 -2.55 19.65
C LEU A 172 4.90 -1.42 18.76
N ILE A 173 5.73 -0.96 17.86
CA ILE A 173 5.33 -0.06 16.77
C ILE A 173 5.07 -0.92 15.54
N LEU A 174 3.87 -0.83 14.99
CA LEU A 174 3.46 -1.54 13.78
C LEU A 174 3.23 -0.53 12.65
N ASP A 175 4.08 -0.54 11.62
CA ASP A 175 3.97 0.39 10.48
C ASP A 175 3.28 -0.29 9.32
N GLU A 176 2.00 0.02 9.11
CA GLU A 176 1.10 -0.58 8.11
C GLU A 176 1.14 -2.13 8.09
N PRO A 177 0.87 -2.80 9.23
CA PRO A 177 1.14 -4.23 9.41
C PRO A 177 0.32 -5.15 8.52
N THR A 178 -0.70 -4.66 7.85
CA THR A 178 -1.66 -5.44 7.07
C THR A 178 -1.64 -5.14 5.57
N SER A 179 -0.68 -4.37 5.11
CA SER A 179 -0.61 -3.93 3.70
C SER A 179 -0.46 -5.09 2.70
N VAL A 180 0.12 -6.20 3.14
CA VAL A 180 0.39 -7.39 2.31
C VAL A 180 -0.39 -8.63 2.75
N LEU A 181 -1.37 -8.46 3.65
CA LEU A 181 -2.16 -9.57 4.22
C LEU A 181 -3.53 -9.68 3.57
N THR A 182 -4.03 -10.91 3.47
CA THR A 182 -5.46 -11.12 3.22
C THR A 182 -6.29 -10.60 4.40
N PRO A 183 -7.58 -10.30 4.22
CA PRO A 183 -8.45 -9.84 5.31
C PRO A 183 -8.45 -10.78 6.52
N ASP A 184 -8.50 -12.10 6.29
CA ASP A 184 -8.50 -13.11 7.34
C ASP A 184 -7.15 -13.15 8.09
N GLU A 185 -6.03 -13.03 7.36
CA GLU A 185 -4.71 -12.96 7.97
C GLU A 185 -4.53 -11.68 8.80
N ALA A 186 -5.01 -10.55 8.28
CA ALA A 186 -4.99 -9.27 8.99
C ALA A 186 -5.77 -9.35 10.31
N GLU A 187 -6.98 -9.93 10.28
CA GLU A 187 -7.81 -10.13 11.46
C GLU A 187 -7.14 -11.08 12.48
N GLN A 188 -6.53 -12.17 12.01
CA GLN A 188 -5.79 -13.10 12.88
C GLN A 188 -4.59 -12.41 13.55
N VAL A 189 -3.78 -11.68 12.79
CA VAL A 189 -2.58 -11.01 13.29
C VAL A 189 -2.93 -9.88 14.26
N LEU A 190 -3.84 -8.98 13.87
CA LEU A 190 -4.24 -7.87 14.73
C LEU A 190 -5.07 -8.33 15.93
N GLY A 191 -5.90 -9.35 15.77
CA GLY A 191 -6.65 -9.97 16.87
C GLY A 191 -5.75 -10.58 17.93
N LEU A 192 -4.64 -11.22 17.52
CA LEU A 192 -3.63 -11.69 18.46
C LEU A 192 -2.98 -10.55 19.22
N VAL A 193 -2.47 -9.56 18.48
CA VAL A 193 -1.81 -8.39 19.08
C VAL A 193 -2.76 -7.68 20.03
N ARG A 194 -4.05 -7.60 19.69
CA ARG A 194 -5.11 -7.07 20.56
C ARG A 194 -5.25 -7.88 21.84
N ALA A 195 -5.32 -9.21 21.75
CA ALA A 195 -5.42 -10.08 22.93
C ALA A 195 -4.22 -9.92 23.88
N MET A 196 -3.04 -9.70 23.33
CA MET A 196 -1.82 -9.45 24.12
C MET A 196 -1.83 -8.09 24.82
N THR A 197 -2.38 -7.04 24.18
CA THR A 197 -2.57 -5.73 24.83
C THR A 197 -3.61 -5.80 25.95
N GLU A 198 -4.72 -6.48 25.74
CA GLU A 198 -5.76 -6.71 26.76
C GLU A 198 -5.24 -7.50 27.97
N ALA A 199 -4.31 -8.43 27.73
CA ALA A 199 -3.61 -9.15 28.79
C ALA A 199 -2.57 -8.31 29.53
N GLY A 200 -2.29 -7.08 29.08
CA GLY A 200 -1.25 -6.21 29.63
C GLY A 200 0.18 -6.69 29.39
N ALA A 201 0.39 -7.56 28.40
CA ALA A 201 1.71 -8.06 28.03
C ALA A 201 2.50 -7.06 27.18
N ILE A 202 1.82 -6.38 26.26
CA ILE A 202 2.43 -5.39 25.37
C ILE A 202 1.57 -4.13 25.26
N THR A 203 2.19 -3.06 24.80
CA THR A 203 1.55 -1.83 24.32
C THR A 203 1.78 -1.71 22.82
N VAL A 204 0.81 -1.22 22.07
CA VAL A 204 0.92 -1.11 20.61
C VAL A 204 0.68 0.31 20.14
N LEU A 205 1.57 0.80 19.28
CA LEU A 205 1.38 1.99 18.46
C LEU A 205 1.30 1.54 17.00
N MET A 206 0.08 1.49 16.45
CA MET A 206 -0.17 1.08 15.06
C MET A 206 -0.28 2.30 14.16
N ILE A 207 0.56 2.36 13.13
CA ILE A 207 0.42 3.32 12.04
C ILE A 207 -0.40 2.64 10.95
N THR A 208 -1.53 3.22 10.61
CA THR A 208 -2.38 2.77 9.51
C THR A 208 -3.14 3.94 8.92
N HIS A 209 -3.60 3.78 7.70
CA HIS A 209 -4.56 4.69 7.06
C HIS A 209 -5.95 4.03 6.90
N LYS A 210 -6.11 2.78 7.32
CA LYS A 210 -7.34 2.00 7.22
C LYS A 210 -8.21 2.20 8.46
N PHE A 211 -9.25 3.01 8.37
CA PHE A 211 -10.17 3.29 9.49
C PHE A 211 -10.80 2.02 10.06
N ARG A 212 -11.03 1.00 9.23
CA ARG A 212 -11.57 -0.28 9.68
C ARG A 212 -10.68 -0.94 10.73
N GLU A 213 -9.37 -0.93 10.53
CA GLU A 213 -8.42 -1.49 11.50
C GLU A 213 -8.44 -0.70 12.81
N VAL A 214 -8.51 0.63 12.69
CA VAL A 214 -8.61 1.50 13.86
C VAL A 214 -9.87 1.21 14.66
N THR A 215 -11.03 1.17 14.01
CA THR A 215 -12.32 0.93 14.68
C THR A 215 -12.47 -0.48 15.25
N ALA A 216 -11.80 -1.48 14.63
CA ALA A 216 -11.88 -2.87 15.08
C ALA A 216 -10.91 -3.19 16.24
N PHE A 217 -9.72 -2.56 16.28
CA PHE A 217 -8.65 -3.01 17.16
C PHE A 217 -8.11 -1.95 18.11
N ALA A 218 -8.21 -0.64 17.79
CA ALA A 218 -7.61 0.39 18.62
C ALA A 218 -8.52 0.88 19.76
N ASP A 219 -7.93 1.16 20.92
CA ASP A 219 -8.61 1.79 22.05
C ASP A 219 -8.70 3.30 21.86
N SER A 220 -7.62 3.90 21.34
CA SER A 220 -7.51 5.34 21.12
C SER A 220 -6.74 5.66 19.86
N VAL A 221 -6.85 6.88 19.43
CA VAL A 221 -6.27 7.39 18.20
C VAL A 221 -5.62 8.75 18.42
N SER A 222 -4.48 8.96 17.78
CA SER A 222 -3.84 10.28 17.60
C SER A 222 -3.73 10.59 16.11
N VAL A 223 -4.06 11.82 15.73
CA VAL A 223 -4.01 12.25 14.33
C VAL A 223 -2.91 13.30 14.16
N LEU A 224 -1.99 13.02 13.22
CA LEU A 224 -0.99 13.97 12.77
C LEU A 224 -1.37 14.59 11.43
N ARG A 225 -1.13 15.89 11.30
CA ARG A 225 -1.27 16.62 10.05
C ARG A 225 -0.18 17.68 9.92
N ARG A 226 0.60 17.60 8.83
CA ARG A 226 1.70 18.54 8.52
C ARG A 226 2.69 18.72 9.68
N GLY A 227 3.06 17.59 10.29
CA GLY A 227 4.03 17.56 11.39
C GLY A 227 3.48 17.97 12.75
N ARG A 228 2.18 18.18 12.92
CA ARG A 228 1.54 18.58 14.19
C ARG A 228 0.48 17.58 14.62
N PHE A 229 0.32 17.43 15.92
CA PHE A 229 -0.85 16.76 16.50
C PHE A 229 -2.07 17.67 16.34
N VAL A 230 -3.14 17.16 15.74
CA VAL A 230 -4.35 17.95 15.43
C VAL A 230 -5.59 17.47 16.15
N GLY A 231 -5.51 16.34 16.83
CA GLY A 231 -6.61 15.79 17.62
C GLY A 231 -6.45 14.29 17.83
N GLY A 232 -7.34 13.73 18.63
CA GLY A 232 -7.38 12.33 18.98
C GLY A 232 -8.28 12.10 20.17
N GLY A 233 -8.47 10.85 20.52
CA GLY A 233 -9.34 10.46 21.64
C GLY A 233 -9.57 8.95 21.65
N LYS A 234 -10.55 8.50 22.42
CA LYS A 234 -10.97 7.11 22.39
C LYS A 234 -11.72 6.80 21.10
N VAL A 235 -11.37 5.70 20.44
CA VAL A 235 -12.00 5.30 19.18
C VAL A 235 -13.51 5.11 19.34
N ALA A 236 -13.96 4.60 20.47
CA ALA A 236 -15.39 4.42 20.76
C ALA A 236 -16.19 5.74 20.83
N GLU A 237 -15.51 6.88 20.98
CA GLU A 237 -16.12 8.21 21.11
C GLU A 237 -15.97 9.03 19.81
N MET A 238 -15.35 8.49 18.77
CA MET A 238 -15.06 9.18 17.49
C MET A 238 -15.64 8.43 16.30
N SER A 239 -16.29 9.15 15.40
CA SER A 239 -16.72 8.60 14.12
C SER A 239 -15.56 8.55 13.10
N THR A 240 -15.70 7.71 12.07
CA THR A 240 -14.75 7.67 10.95
C THR A 240 -14.69 9.00 10.21
N ASP A 241 -15.80 9.72 10.13
CA ASP A 241 -15.88 11.05 9.51
C ASP A 241 -15.09 12.08 10.31
N GLU A 242 -15.19 12.06 11.64
CA GLU A 242 -14.40 12.96 12.51
C GLU A 242 -12.90 12.67 12.38
N MET A 243 -12.49 11.39 12.40
CA MET A 243 -11.09 11.00 12.18
C MET A 243 -10.60 11.47 10.80
N SER A 244 -11.41 11.29 9.76
CA SER A 244 -11.14 11.75 8.40
C SER A 244 -10.99 13.28 8.34
N HIS A 245 -11.91 14.02 8.94
CA HIS A 245 -11.83 15.49 9.02
C HIS A 245 -10.58 15.99 9.74
N LEU A 246 -10.15 15.34 10.82
CA LEU A 246 -8.89 15.67 11.48
C LEU A 246 -7.69 15.45 10.56
N MET A 247 -7.68 14.35 9.81
CA MET A 247 -6.58 14.02 8.89
C MET A 247 -6.48 15.01 7.73
N ILE A 248 -7.61 15.33 7.09
CA ILE A 248 -7.68 16.14 5.86
C ILE A 248 -7.71 17.65 6.20
N GLY A 249 -8.39 18.02 7.26
CA GLY A 249 -8.63 19.41 7.66
C GLY A 249 -9.78 20.05 6.91
N ALA A 250 -9.63 21.35 6.58
CA ALA A 250 -10.65 22.11 5.86
C ALA A 250 -10.69 21.85 4.34
N ALA A 251 -9.93 20.86 3.84
CA ALA A 251 -10.03 20.47 2.45
C ALA A 251 -11.38 19.77 2.23
N GLU A 252 -12.17 20.26 1.28
CA GLU A 252 -13.37 19.57 0.87
C GLU A 252 -12.98 18.28 0.13
N LEU A 253 -13.39 17.13 0.67
CA LEU A 253 -13.35 15.87 -0.07
C LEU A 253 -14.29 16.02 -1.28
N ARG A 254 -13.80 15.68 -2.46
CA ARG A 254 -14.69 15.51 -3.61
C ARG A 254 -15.68 14.40 -3.28
N ALA A 255 -16.97 14.70 -3.39
CA ALA A 255 -17.98 13.66 -3.26
C ALA A 255 -17.69 12.53 -4.27
N PRO A 256 -17.95 11.27 -3.91
CA PRO A 256 -17.83 10.16 -4.85
C PRO A 256 -18.59 10.48 -6.13
N GLU A 257 -17.96 10.23 -7.27
CA GLU A 257 -18.63 10.38 -8.57
C GLU A 257 -19.78 9.36 -8.64
N PRO A 258 -21.04 9.79 -8.86
CA PRO A 258 -22.14 8.84 -8.94
C PRO A 258 -21.97 7.94 -10.16
N ARG A 259 -22.28 6.65 -10.00
CA ARG A 259 -22.28 5.71 -11.11
C ARG A 259 -23.53 5.93 -11.97
N ALA A 260 -23.33 5.98 -13.28
CA ALA A 260 -24.45 5.95 -14.22
C ALA A 260 -25.04 4.53 -14.26
N ASP A 261 -26.38 4.42 -14.17
CA ASP A 261 -27.06 3.13 -14.08
C ASP A 261 -26.99 2.33 -15.40
N ASP A 262 -27.17 3.00 -16.56
CA ASP A 262 -27.13 2.35 -17.87
C ASP A 262 -26.15 3.09 -18.79
N VAL A 263 -24.96 2.53 -18.96
CA VAL A 263 -23.98 3.00 -19.93
C VAL A 263 -24.05 2.12 -21.16
N GLU A 264 -24.74 2.59 -22.21
CA GLU A 264 -24.73 1.90 -23.51
C GLU A 264 -23.35 2.03 -24.16
N SER A 265 -22.67 0.91 -24.36
CA SER A 265 -21.38 0.86 -25.06
C SER A 265 -21.17 -0.49 -25.71
N ASP A 266 -20.86 -0.46 -27.01
CA ASP A 266 -20.49 -1.67 -27.78
C ASP A 266 -19.02 -2.07 -27.58
N ARG A 267 -18.28 -1.35 -26.74
CA ARG A 267 -16.87 -1.60 -26.49
C ARG A 267 -16.68 -2.89 -25.71
N VAL A 268 -15.68 -3.66 -26.11
CA VAL A 268 -15.30 -4.90 -25.44
C VAL A 268 -13.79 -5.01 -25.39
N PHE A 269 -13.26 -5.21 -24.19
CA PHE A 269 -11.89 -5.56 -23.95
C PHE A 269 -11.83 -7.00 -23.45
N GLU A 270 -11.07 -7.86 -24.15
CA GLU A 270 -11.08 -9.31 -23.93
C GLU A 270 -9.65 -9.86 -23.83
N LEU A 271 -9.40 -10.60 -22.76
CA LEU A 271 -8.23 -11.42 -22.55
C LEU A 271 -8.62 -12.86 -22.88
N ALA A 272 -7.91 -13.51 -23.81
CA ALA A 272 -8.24 -14.83 -24.27
C ALA A 272 -7.07 -15.80 -24.07
N GLY A 273 -7.15 -16.62 -23.04
CA GLY A 273 -6.21 -17.70 -22.73
C GLY A 273 -4.77 -17.21 -22.50
N LEU A 274 -4.57 -16.12 -21.77
CA LEU A 274 -3.25 -15.52 -21.57
C LEU A 274 -2.35 -16.40 -20.70
N PHE A 275 -1.11 -16.61 -21.16
CA PHE A 275 0.00 -17.15 -20.39
C PHE A 275 1.15 -16.16 -20.36
N VAL A 276 1.75 -15.96 -19.19
CA VAL A 276 2.87 -15.04 -19.00
C VAL A 276 3.86 -15.63 -18.00
N ASP A 277 5.14 -15.63 -18.35
CA ASP A 277 6.20 -16.07 -17.47
C ASP A 277 6.75 -14.89 -16.64
N ASN A 278 7.20 -15.18 -15.43
CA ASN A 278 7.95 -14.23 -14.61
C ASN A 278 9.41 -14.09 -15.10
N ASP A 279 10.22 -13.32 -14.37
CA ASP A 279 11.64 -13.07 -14.71
C ASP A 279 12.51 -14.32 -14.59
N ASP A 280 12.08 -15.33 -13.83
CA ASP A 280 12.75 -16.63 -13.66
C ASP A 280 12.33 -17.67 -14.71
N GLY A 281 11.44 -17.32 -15.64
CA GLY A 281 10.90 -18.21 -16.67
C GLY A 281 9.88 -19.22 -16.13
N VAL A 282 9.28 -18.92 -14.99
CA VAL A 282 8.18 -19.72 -14.41
C VAL A 282 6.86 -19.07 -14.78
N SER A 283 5.86 -19.88 -15.15
CA SER A 283 4.54 -19.36 -15.47
C SER A 283 3.91 -18.66 -14.27
N ALA A 284 3.68 -17.35 -14.41
CA ALA A 284 3.06 -16.52 -13.40
C ALA A 284 1.59 -16.22 -13.71
N VAL A 285 1.19 -16.36 -14.99
CA VAL A 285 -0.20 -16.22 -15.46
C VAL A 285 -0.54 -17.42 -16.31
N GLU A 286 -1.64 -18.09 -15.99
CA GLU A 286 -2.03 -19.33 -16.62
C GLU A 286 -3.47 -19.28 -17.14
N ALA A 287 -3.64 -19.36 -18.46
CA ALA A 287 -4.92 -19.48 -19.16
C ALA A 287 -5.97 -18.43 -18.76
N VAL A 288 -5.53 -17.18 -18.47
CA VAL A 288 -6.43 -16.13 -18.03
C VAL A 288 -7.39 -15.74 -19.14
N ASN A 289 -8.69 -15.85 -18.84
CA ASN A 289 -9.80 -15.41 -19.67
C ASN A 289 -10.62 -14.37 -18.93
N LEU A 290 -10.79 -13.18 -19.51
CA LEU A 290 -11.59 -12.12 -18.92
C LEU A 290 -12.19 -11.26 -20.01
N LYS A 291 -13.47 -10.90 -19.85
CA LYS A 291 -14.17 -10.01 -20.78
C LYS A 291 -14.76 -8.84 -20.00
N ILE A 292 -14.44 -7.63 -20.44
CA ILE A 292 -14.84 -6.37 -19.83
C ILE A 292 -15.61 -5.58 -20.86
N ARG A 293 -16.80 -5.10 -20.51
CA ARG A 293 -17.66 -4.32 -21.39
C ARG A 293 -17.37 -2.82 -21.20
N GLY A 294 -17.64 -2.04 -22.22
CA GLY A 294 -17.64 -0.59 -22.05
C GLY A 294 -18.70 -0.15 -21.04
N GLY A 295 -18.35 0.82 -20.21
CA GLY A 295 -19.18 1.21 -19.07
C GLY A 295 -19.10 0.28 -17.86
N GLU A 296 -18.10 -0.61 -17.82
CA GLU A 296 -17.89 -1.56 -16.74
C GLU A 296 -16.47 -1.43 -16.16
N ILE A 297 -16.38 -1.53 -14.84
CA ILE A 297 -15.12 -1.71 -14.12
C ILE A 297 -15.05 -3.17 -13.64
N VAL A 298 -14.08 -3.93 -14.12
CA VAL A 298 -13.73 -5.24 -13.56
C VAL A 298 -12.49 -5.10 -12.71
N GLY A 299 -12.64 -5.33 -11.42
CA GLY A 299 -11.53 -5.31 -10.46
C GLY A 299 -10.91 -6.69 -10.29
N ILE A 300 -9.59 -6.80 -10.38
CA ILE A 300 -8.87 -8.02 -10.02
C ILE A 300 -8.41 -7.90 -8.57
N ALA A 301 -8.94 -8.77 -7.72
CA ALA A 301 -8.50 -8.99 -6.35
C ALA A 301 -7.54 -10.17 -6.29
N GLY A 302 -6.46 -10.05 -5.54
CA GLY A 302 -5.49 -11.13 -5.34
C GLY A 302 -4.40 -10.71 -4.36
N VAL A 303 -3.73 -11.68 -3.76
CA VAL A 303 -2.56 -11.43 -2.91
C VAL A 303 -1.36 -11.11 -3.79
N SER A 304 -0.50 -10.20 -3.36
CA SER A 304 0.75 -9.86 -4.06
C SER A 304 1.55 -11.12 -4.42
N GLY A 305 2.02 -11.19 -5.66
CA GLY A 305 2.76 -12.35 -6.17
C GLY A 305 1.90 -13.44 -6.83
N ASN A 306 0.59 -13.23 -6.99
CA ASN A 306 -0.30 -14.16 -7.70
C ASN A 306 -0.37 -13.92 -9.22
N GLY A 307 0.55 -13.13 -9.81
CA GLY A 307 0.63 -12.90 -11.26
C GLY A 307 -0.03 -11.61 -11.75
N GLN A 308 -0.55 -10.76 -10.86
CA GLN A 308 -1.19 -9.49 -11.24
C GLN A 308 -0.23 -8.55 -11.96
N THR A 309 1.01 -8.44 -11.48
CA THR A 309 2.05 -7.58 -12.07
C THR A 309 2.40 -8.06 -13.48
N GLU A 310 2.65 -9.35 -13.65
CA GLU A 310 2.98 -9.97 -14.94
C GLU A 310 1.81 -9.83 -15.93
N LEU A 311 0.57 -10.02 -15.48
CA LEU A 311 -0.63 -9.79 -16.29
C LEU A 311 -0.72 -8.35 -16.77
N MET A 312 -0.53 -7.37 -15.88
CA MET A 312 -0.56 -5.95 -16.21
C MET A 312 0.56 -5.55 -17.18
N GLU A 313 1.78 -6.04 -16.95
CA GLU A 313 2.92 -5.81 -17.83
C GLU A 313 2.69 -6.41 -19.24
N ALA A 314 2.09 -7.60 -19.33
CA ALA A 314 1.75 -8.24 -20.59
C ALA A 314 0.69 -7.44 -21.36
N ILE A 315 -0.42 -7.06 -20.70
CA ILE A 315 -1.49 -6.26 -21.32
C ILE A 315 -0.95 -4.91 -21.79
N THR A 316 -0.03 -4.32 -21.05
CA THR A 316 0.57 -3.02 -21.39
C THR A 316 1.79 -3.13 -22.30
N GLY A 317 2.14 -4.32 -22.79
CA GLY A 317 3.25 -4.54 -23.73
C GLY A 317 4.64 -4.37 -23.11
N GLN A 318 4.76 -4.38 -21.79
CA GLN A 318 6.05 -4.32 -21.07
C GLN A 318 6.68 -5.71 -20.91
N ARG A 319 5.86 -6.77 -21.04
CA ARG A 319 6.25 -8.18 -20.97
C ARG A 319 5.65 -8.95 -22.13
N ALA A 320 6.39 -9.92 -22.67
CA ALA A 320 5.86 -10.79 -23.72
C ALA A 320 4.86 -11.79 -23.13
N MET A 321 3.75 -12.02 -23.84
CA MET A 321 2.87 -13.15 -23.57
C MET A 321 3.50 -14.43 -24.14
N THR A 322 3.47 -15.52 -23.37
CA THR A 322 3.96 -16.82 -23.81
C THR A 322 2.92 -17.50 -24.72
N ASP A 323 1.63 -17.32 -24.42
CA ASP A 323 0.49 -17.77 -25.24
C ASP A 323 -0.75 -16.91 -24.98
N GLY A 324 -1.77 -17.07 -25.81
CA GLY A 324 -3.01 -16.31 -25.74
C GLY A 324 -2.96 -14.99 -26.51
N ARG A 325 -4.05 -14.21 -26.43
CA ARG A 325 -4.19 -12.92 -27.13
C ARG A 325 -5.09 -11.96 -26.39
N VAL A 326 -4.85 -10.68 -26.63
CA VAL A 326 -5.72 -9.57 -26.21
C VAL A 326 -6.52 -9.07 -27.41
N PHE A 327 -7.81 -8.82 -27.21
CA PHE A 327 -8.69 -8.26 -28.23
C PHE A 327 -9.38 -7.01 -27.71
N ILE A 328 -9.57 -6.03 -28.60
CA ILE A 328 -10.38 -4.84 -28.35
C ILE A 328 -11.38 -4.74 -29.50
N ASN A 329 -12.67 -4.78 -29.18
CA ASN A 329 -13.78 -4.77 -30.14
C ASN A 329 -13.65 -5.88 -31.21
N GLY A 330 -13.13 -7.07 -30.78
CA GLY A 330 -12.89 -8.22 -31.64
C GLY A 330 -11.64 -8.15 -32.53
N ALA A 331 -10.91 -7.04 -32.53
CA ALA A 331 -9.65 -6.91 -33.24
C ALA A 331 -8.45 -7.20 -32.30
N PRO A 332 -7.38 -7.87 -32.79
CA PRO A 332 -6.22 -8.15 -31.97
C PRO A 332 -5.51 -6.86 -31.54
N PHE A 333 -5.02 -6.84 -30.30
CA PHE A 333 -4.27 -5.77 -29.70
C PHE A 333 -2.89 -6.29 -29.29
N ASP A 334 -1.85 -5.85 -30.00
CA ASP A 334 -0.46 -6.29 -29.77
C ASP A 334 0.34 -5.27 -28.93
N ALA A 335 -0.35 -4.37 -28.25
CA ALA A 335 0.21 -3.32 -27.41
C ALA A 335 1.27 -2.44 -28.12
N THR A 336 1.18 -2.30 -29.43
CA THR A 336 2.03 -1.38 -30.20
C THR A 336 1.57 0.06 -29.98
N ARG A 337 2.46 1.03 -30.25
CA ARG A 337 2.07 2.46 -30.19
C ARG A 337 0.89 2.79 -31.11
N ALA A 338 0.77 2.10 -32.23
CA ALA A 338 -0.35 2.25 -33.17
C ALA A 338 -1.64 1.74 -32.54
N ASP A 339 -1.62 0.58 -31.89
CA ASP A 339 -2.76 -0.02 -31.23
C ASP A 339 -3.26 0.84 -30.08
N TYR A 340 -2.35 1.30 -29.21
CA TYR A 340 -2.68 2.22 -28.13
C TYR A 340 -3.44 3.46 -28.63
N ARG A 341 -3.09 3.92 -29.82
CA ARG A 341 -3.71 5.10 -30.43
C ARG A 341 -5.04 4.78 -31.08
N ASN A 342 -5.08 3.68 -31.83
CA ASN A 342 -6.26 3.29 -32.62
C ASN A 342 -7.41 2.85 -31.73
N PHE A 343 -7.09 2.10 -30.67
CA PHE A 343 -8.05 1.60 -29.68
C PHE A 343 -8.19 2.50 -28.46
N LYS A 344 -7.49 3.64 -28.42
CA LYS A 344 -7.53 4.61 -27.30
C LYS A 344 -7.37 3.92 -25.93
N VAL A 345 -6.35 3.06 -25.85
CA VAL A 345 -5.98 2.38 -24.62
C VAL A 345 -5.12 3.29 -23.76
N PHE A 346 -5.43 3.37 -22.48
CA PHE A 346 -4.70 4.16 -21.51
C PHE A 346 -4.36 3.32 -20.29
N GLY A 347 -3.21 3.60 -19.67
CA GLY A 347 -2.72 2.76 -18.59
C GLY A 347 -2.03 3.56 -17.49
N LEU A 348 -2.33 3.21 -16.24
CA LEU A 348 -1.60 3.65 -15.07
C LEU A 348 -0.97 2.42 -14.41
N PRO A 349 0.35 2.22 -14.52
CA PRO A 349 1.03 1.13 -13.83
C PRO A 349 1.22 1.44 -12.35
N GLU A 350 1.49 0.42 -11.56
CA GLU A 350 1.69 0.49 -10.12
C GLU A 350 2.83 1.44 -9.71
N GLU A 351 3.97 1.38 -10.43
CA GLU A 351 5.14 2.25 -10.19
C GLU A 351 5.33 3.27 -11.33
N PRO A 352 4.58 4.40 -11.36
CA PRO A 352 4.62 5.32 -12.50
C PRO A 352 6.00 5.89 -12.82
N LEU A 353 6.87 6.12 -11.82
CA LEU A 353 8.25 6.59 -12.06
C LEU A 353 9.14 5.55 -12.73
N LYS A 354 8.83 4.26 -12.61
CA LYS A 354 9.59 3.17 -13.21
C LYS A 354 9.04 2.82 -14.60
N ASN A 355 7.70 2.72 -14.70
CA ASN A 355 7.05 2.10 -15.83
C ASN A 355 6.27 3.07 -16.74
N ALA A 356 6.05 4.33 -16.32
CA ALA A 356 5.25 5.30 -17.08
C ALA A 356 5.90 6.65 -17.31
N ALA A 357 7.02 6.97 -16.66
CA ALA A 357 7.66 8.27 -16.75
C ALA A 357 9.16 8.15 -17.09
N VAL A 358 9.68 9.16 -17.76
CA VAL A 358 11.13 9.34 -17.92
C VAL A 358 11.60 10.31 -16.84
N ARG A 359 12.28 9.79 -15.83
CA ARG A 359 12.59 10.44 -14.55
C ARG A 359 13.21 11.83 -14.69
N ARG A 360 14.19 11.97 -15.60
CA ARG A 360 14.96 13.22 -15.82
C ARG A 360 14.28 14.21 -16.76
N MET A 361 13.26 13.79 -17.49
CA MET A 361 12.49 14.69 -18.34
C MET A 361 11.56 15.55 -17.50
N SER A 362 11.22 16.73 -18.03
CA SER A 362 10.31 17.66 -17.39
C SER A 362 8.89 17.09 -17.25
N VAL A 363 8.11 17.66 -16.34
CA VAL A 363 6.68 17.35 -16.21
C VAL A 363 5.97 17.56 -17.54
N ALA A 364 6.29 18.67 -18.26
CA ALA A 364 5.69 18.97 -19.56
C ALA A 364 5.98 17.91 -20.62
N GLU A 365 7.22 17.44 -20.70
CA GLU A 365 7.61 16.38 -21.63
C GLU A 365 6.93 15.06 -21.30
N ASN A 366 6.87 14.68 -20.02
CA ASN A 366 6.20 13.47 -19.58
C ASN A 366 4.68 13.51 -19.86
N ILE A 367 4.02 14.63 -19.66
CA ILE A 367 2.60 14.82 -20.01
C ILE A 367 2.40 14.73 -21.52
N ALA A 368 3.32 15.24 -22.32
CA ALA A 368 3.22 15.24 -23.78
C ALA A 368 3.51 13.89 -24.45
N PHE A 369 3.99 12.87 -23.73
CA PHE A 369 4.45 11.58 -24.28
C PHE A 369 3.49 10.91 -25.27
N ARG A 370 2.19 11.03 -25.05
CA ARG A 370 1.15 10.44 -25.92
C ARG A 370 0.94 11.22 -27.22
N THR A 371 1.27 12.53 -27.21
CA THR A 371 0.80 13.48 -28.23
C THR A 371 1.91 14.35 -28.80
N PHE A 372 3.16 14.20 -28.38
CA PHE A 372 4.28 15.07 -28.74
C PHE A 372 4.52 15.20 -30.26
N ASP A 373 4.18 14.17 -31.05
CA ASP A 373 4.36 14.07 -32.49
C ASP A 373 3.15 14.61 -33.31
N ARG A 374 2.15 15.21 -32.64
CA ARG A 374 0.91 15.68 -33.28
C ARG A 374 0.69 17.19 -33.10
N ALA A 375 -0.14 17.77 -33.94
CA ALA A 375 -0.64 19.11 -33.72
C ALA A 375 -1.45 19.18 -32.42
N PRO A 376 -1.31 20.24 -31.63
CA PRO A 376 -0.47 21.41 -31.86
C PRO A 376 1.00 21.26 -31.44
N MET A 377 1.40 20.13 -30.79
CA MET A 377 2.73 19.92 -30.17
C MET A 377 3.83 19.66 -31.19
N ALA A 378 3.48 19.23 -32.41
CA ALA A 378 4.41 19.10 -33.51
C ALA A 378 3.81 19.61 -34.83
N LYS A 379 4.71 20.06 -35.74
CA LYS A 379 4.42 20.27 -37.16
C LYS A 379 5.06 19.14 -37.95
N LEU A 380 4.35 18.63 -38.97
CA LEU A 380 4.83 17.56 -39.85
C LEU A 380 5.25 16.26 -39.11
N GLY A 381 4.77 16.06 -37.86
CA GLY A 381 5.07 14.87 -37.07
C GLY A 381 6.48 14.80 -36.42
N TRP A 382 7.38 15.71 -36.77
CA TRP A 382 8.77 15.65 -36.28
C TRP A 382 9.32 17.01 -35.77
N TRP A 383 8.73 18.13 -36.19
CA TRP A 383 9.16 19.45 -35.71
C TRP A 383 8.41 19.79 -34.43
N LEU A 384 9.05 19.47 -33.29
CA LEU A 384 8.49 19.70 -31.97
C LEU A 384 8.29 21.19 -31.67
N ARG A 385 7.23 21.48 -30.93
CA ARG A 385 6.87 22.82 -30.46
C ARG A 385 6.81 22.86 -28.94
N PRO A 386 7.95 23.00 -28.24
CA PRO A 386 8.00 23.02 -26.78
C PRO A 386 7.06 24.01 -26.11
N PRO A 387 6.82 25.21 -26.65
CA PRO A 387 5.86 26.14 -26.06
C PRO A 387 4.43 25.57 -25.98
N GLU A 388 3.99 24.82 -26.99
CA GLU A 388 2.65 24.20 -26.99
C GLU A 388 2.57 23.04 -26.00
N MET A 389 3.66 22.28 -25.86
CA MET A 389 3.76 21.21 -24.85
C MET A 389 3.64 21.80 -23.45
N ARG A 390 4.37 22.89 -23.16
CA ARG A 390 4.30 23.61 -21.87
C ARG A 390 2.90 24.16 -21.59
N LYS A 391 2.27 24.76 -22.62
CA LYS A 391 0.92 25.29 -22.49
C LYS A 391 -0.07 24.19 -22.12
N ARG A 392 -0.06 23.08 -22.86
CA ARG A 392 -0.93 21.94 -22.57
C ARG A 392 -0.66 21.32 -21.20
N ALA A 393 0.63 21.20 -20.84
CA ALA A 393 1.02 20.70 -19.51
C ALA A 393 0.52 21.61 -18.40
N ALA A 394 0.61 22.95 -18.54
CA ALA A 394 0.10 23.88 -17.55
C ALA A 394 -1.42 23.74 -17.35
N GLU A 395 -2.19 23.58 -18.44
CA GLU A 395 -3.64 23.33 -18.38
C GLU A 395 -3.96 22.03 -17.60
N LEU A 396 -3.21 20.95 -17.85
CA LEU A 396 -3.40 19.66 -17.21
C LEU A 396 -2.90 19.65 -15.75
N ILE A 397 -1.80 20.33 -15.45
CA ILE A 397 -1.29 20.53 -14.11
C ILE A 397 -2.33 21.20 -13.23
N ASP A 398 -3.01 22.22 -13.75
CA ASP A 398 -4.07 22.93 -13.03
C ASP A 398 -5.31 22.04 -12.87
N ALA A 399 -5.79 21.42 -13.95
CA ALA A 399 -6.99 20.58 -13.95
C ALA A 399 -6.87 19.37 -13.01
N TYR A 400 -5.69 18.75 -12.95
CA TYR A 400 -5.42 17.57 -12.11
C TYR A 400 -4.70 17.91 -10.78
N ARG A 401 -4.57 19.21 -10.48
CA ARG A 401 -3.97 19.73 -9.23
C ARG A 401 -2.59 19.14 -8.93
N VAL A 402 -1.74 19.01 -9.96
CA VAL A 402 -0.38 18.50 -9.81
C VAL A 402 0.48 19.56 -9.12
N LYS A 403 0.99 19.27 -7.93
CA LYS A 403 1.90 20.17 -7.22
C LYS A 403 3.31 20.02 -7.77
N THR A 404 3.73 20.99 -8.57
CA THR A 404 5.07 21.08 -9.17
C THR A 404 5.61 22.51 -9.09
N PRO A 405 6.94 22.72 -8.93
CA PRO A 405 7.52 24.06 -8.97
C PRO A 405 7.35 24.75 -10.32
N SER A 406 7.37 23.98 -11.41
CA SER A 406 7.20 24.47 -12.79
C SER A 406 6.91 23.32 -13.74
N THR A 407 6.46 23.62 -14.95
CA THR A 407 6.31 22.65 -16.05
C THR A 407 7.65 22.03 -16.48
N GLU A 408 8.78 22.71 -16.21
CA GLU A 408 10.15 22.30 -16.58
C GLU A 408 10.83 21.47 -15.48
N ALA A 409 10.22 21.34 -14.29
CA ALA A 409 10.82 20.54 -13.23
C ALA A 409 10.93 19.07 -13.66
N PRO A 410 12.08 18.39 -13.41
CA PRO A 410 12.19 16.95 -13.65
C PRO A 410 11.12 16.20 -12.86
N ILE A 411 10.42 15.24 -13.50
CA ILE A 411 9.29 14.57 -12.84
C ILE A 411 9.69 13.79 -11.60
N GLU A 412 10.94 13.30 -11.52
CA GLU A 412 11.48 12.60 -10.35
C GLU A 412 11.60 13.47 -9.09
N THR A 413 11.53 14.80 -9.23
CA THR A 413 11.56 15.73 -8.09
C THR A 413 10.21 15.89 -7.41
N LEU A 414 9.14 15.37 -8.02
CA LEU A 414 7.80 15.40 -7.47
C LEU A 414 7.62 14.27 -6.43
N SER A 415 6.71 14.49 -5.47
CA SER A 415 6.25 13.39 -4.62
C SER A 415 5.51 12.33 -5.42
N GLY A 416 5.49 11.08 -4.95
CA GLY A 416 4.84 9.96 -5.64
C GLY A 416 3.41 10.27 -6.09
N GLY A 417 2.60 10.86 -5.21
CA GLY A 417 1.23 11.27 -5.55
C GLY A 417 1.15 12.34 -6.65
N ASN A 418 2.11 13.24 -6.73
CA ASN A 418 2.12 14.23 -7.82
C ASN A 418 2.63 13.65 -9.15
N VAL A 419 3.54 12.69 -9.10
CA VAL A 419 3.90 11.90 -10.28
C VAL A 419 2.68 11.16 -10.81
N GLN A 420 1.95 10.46 -9.94
CA GLN A 420 0.75 9.71 -10.30
C GLN A 420 -0.33 10.60 -10.90
N ARG A 421 -0.59 11.79 -10.30
CA ARG A 421 -1.49 12.81 -10.87
C ARG A 421 -1.05 13.31 -12.25
N ALA A 422 0.26 13.53 -12.46
CA ALA A 422 0.77 13.95 -13.76
C ALA A 422 0.58 12.87 -14.84
N ILE A 423 0.80 11.60 -14.49
CA ILE A 423 0.56 10.48 -15.38
C ILE A 423 -0.94 10.30 -15.66
N LEU A 424 -1.80 10.39 -14.64
CA LEU A 424 -3.26 10.36 -14.82
C LEU A 424 -3.74 11.52 -15.70
N ALA A 425 -3.20 12.72 -15.50
CA ALA A 425 -3.51 13.88 -16.36
C ALA A 425 -3.18 13.60 -17.83
N ARG A 426 -2.07 12.92 -18.10
CA ARG A 426 -1.71 12.47 -19.44
C ARG A 426 -2.67 11.41 -19.98
N GLU A 427 -2.98 10.41 -19.15
CA GLU A 427 -3.73 9.23 -19.59
C GLU A 427 -5.24 9.50 -19.70
N LEU A 428 -5.83 10.33 -18.83
CA LEU A 428 -7.27 10.59 -18.80
C LEU A 428 -7.68 11.89 -19.51
N SER A 429 -6.75 12.64 -20.08
CA SER A 429 -7.06 13.90 -20.79
C SER A 429 -7.62 13.72 -22.20
N GLY A 430 -7.78 12.49 -22.68
CA GLY A 430 -8.28 12.12 -23.99
C GLY A 430 -9.63 11.41 -23.94
N ASP A 431 -10.07 10.95 -25.10
CA ASP A 431 -11.19 10.03 -25.23
C ASP A 431 -10.68 8.61 -24.93
N VAL A 432 -11.09 8.06 -23.80
CA VAL A 432 -10.62 6.76 -23.27
C VAL A 432 -11.62 5.68 -23.65
N GLU A 433 -11.19 4.65 -24.37
CA GLU A 433 -12.02 3.48 -24.69
C GLU A 433 -11.71 2.28 -23.80
N VAL A 434 -10.44 2.09 -23.49
CA VAL A 434 -9.97 1.06 -22.54
C VAL A 434 -9.04 1.72 -21.53
N LEU A 435 -9.31 1.51 -20.27
CA LEU A 435 -8.47 1.98 -19.15
C LEU A 435 -7.97 0.79 -18.33
N VAL A 436 -6.65 0.69 -18.20
CA VAL A 436 -5.97 -0.37 -17.42
C VAL A 436 -5.20 0.29 -16.29
N VAL A 437 -5.61 0.06 -15.05
CA VAL A 437 -5.01 0.71 -13.87
C VAL A 437 -4.56 -0.31 -12.83
N ALA A 438 -3.34 -0.14 -12.32
CA ALA A 438 -2.77 -0.95 -11.26
C ALA A 438 -2.47 -0.12 -10.03
N ASN A 439 -3.00 -0.54 -8.88
CA ASN A 439 -2.80 0.10 -7.58
C ASN A 439 -2.93 1.64 -7.63
N PRO A 440 -4.02 2.20 -8.23
CA PRO A 440 -4.10 3.62 -8.56
C PRO A 440 -4.05 4.55 -7.35
N CYS A 441 -4.40 4.06 -6.17
CA CYS A 441 -4.44 4.84 -4.95
C CYS A 441 -3.29 4.49 -3.98
N PHE A 442 -2.37 3.61 -4.35
CA PHE A 442 -1.30 3.16 -3.48
C PHE A 442 -0.40 4.33 -3.03
N GLY A 443 -0.22 4.45 -1.71
CA GLY A 443 0.66 5.45 -1.12
C GLY A 443 0.20 6.90 -1.26
N LEU A 444 -1.06 7.17 -1.58
CA LEU A 444 -1.61 8.51 -1.75
C LEU A 444 -2.31 9.03 -0.48
N ASP A 445 -2.47 10.35 -0.44
CA ASP A 445 -3.32 11.01 0.54
C ASP A 445 -4.81 10.88 0.18
N PHE A 446 -5.71 11.01 1.17
CA PHE A 446 -7.15 10.81 0.98
C PHE A 446 -7.78 11.71 -0.09
N VAL A 447 -7.32 12.95 -0.23
CA VAL A 447 -7.83 13.88 -1.25
C VAL A 447 -7.44 13.38 -2.64
N SER A 448 -6.20 12.91 -2.80
CA SER A 448 -5.72 12.30 -4.04
C SER A 448 -6.48 11.03 -4.39
N VAL A 449 -6.73 10.17 -3.39
CA VAL A 449 -7.52 8.93 -3.55
C VAL A 449 -8.92 9.26 -4.06
N ALA A 450 -9.64 10.17 -3.41
CA ALA A 450 -11.00 10.56 -3.82
C ALA A 450 -11.04 11.13 -5.25
N GLU A 451 -10.03 11.94 -5.63
CA GLU A 451 -9.95 12.51 -6.98
C GLU A 451 -9.69 11.43 -8.04
N ILE A 452 -8.77 10.48 -7.77
CA ILE A 452 -8.43 9.41 -8.71
C ILE A 452 -9.61 8.47 -8.91
N ARG A 453 -10.25 8.06 -7.81
CA ARG A 453 -11.45 7.21 -7.86
C ARG A 453 -12.57 7.85 -8.66
N ALA A 454 -12.83 9.15 -8.43
CA ALA A 454 -13.83 9.89 -9.20
C ALA A 454 -13.50 9.92 -10.72
N GLN A 455 -12.22 10.04 -11.09
CA GLN A 455 -11.80 10.02 -12.49
C GLN A 455 -11.94 8.64 -13.15
N ILE A 456 -11.65 7.56 -12.42
CA ILE A 456 -11.86 6.18 -12.89
C ILE A 456 -13.35 5.93 -13.14
N VAL A 457 -14.21 6.33 -12.20
CA VAL A 457 -15.67 6.20 -12.33
C VAL A 457 -16.18 7.09 -13.49
N ALA A 458 -15.66 8.29 -13.65
CA ALA A 458 -16.02 9.16 -14.77
C ALA A 458 -15.63 8.54 -16.13
N ALA A 459 -14.46 7.90 -16.26
CA ALA A 459 -14.07 7.18 -17.47
C ALA A 459 -15.04 6.02 -17.78
N ARG A 460 -15.40 5.24 -16.75
CA ARG A 460 -16.42 4.18 -16.84
C ARG A 460 -17.77 4.75 -17.30
N ASN A 461 -18.24 5.84 -16.69
CA ASN A 461 -19.51 6.47 -17.04
C ASN A 461 -19.51 7.02 -18.48
N ASN A 462 -18.35 7.36 -19.04
CA ASN A 462 -18.16 7.75 -20.43
C ASN A 462 -18.03 6.55 -21.40
N GLY A 463 -18.32 5.33 -20.93
CA GLY A 463 -18.35 4.12 -21.73
C GLY A 463 -16.99 3.43 -21.91
N ALA A 464 -15.97 3.76 -21.14
CA ALA A 464 -14.71 3.01 -21.17
C ALA A 464 -14.86 1.62 -20.54
N ALA A 465 -14.16 0.62 -21.11
CA ALA A 465 -13.94 -0.66 -20.46
C ALA A 465 -12.75 -0.51 -19.48
N VAL A 466 -12.97 -0.74 -18.20
CA VAL A 466 -11.95 -0.49 -17.17
C VAL A 466 -11.50 -1.78 -16.51
N LEU A 467 -10.20 -2.08 -16.58
CA LEU A 467 -9.55 -3.10 -15.79
C LEU A 467 -8.81 -2.44 -14.62
N LEU A 468 -9.26 -2.74 -13.41
CA LEU A 468 -8.65 -2.29 -12.18
C LEU A 468 -7.94 -3.47 -11.51
N VAL A 469 -6.66 -3.33 -11.22
CA VAL A 469 -5.91 -4.29 -10.39
C VAL A 469 -5.51 -3.56 -9.11
N SER A 470 -5.87 -4.08 -7.94
CA SER A 470 -5.48 -3.49 -6.67
C SER A 470 -5.25 -4.56 -5.61
N GLU A 471 -4.20 -4.37 -4.82
CA GLU A 471 -3.94 -5.16 -3.61
C GLU A 471 -4.88 -4.75 -2.46
N ASP A 472 -5.48 -3.56 -2.54
CA ASP A 472 -6.48 -3.10 -1.58
C ASP A 472 -7.87 -3.61 -1.98
N LEU A 473 -8.33 -4.64 -1.27
CA LEU A 473 -9.65 -5.22 -1.50
C LEU A 473 -10.78 -4.20 -1.29
N ASP A 474 -10.62 -3.21 -0.40
CA ASP A 474 -11.61 -2.16 -0.21
C ASP A 474 -11.73 -1.28 -1.46
N GLU A 475 -10.60 -0.97 -2.11
CA GLU A 475 -10.60 -0.24 -3.38
C GLU A 475 -11.28 -1.03 -4.50
N VAL A 476 -10.99 -2.34 -4.59
CA VAL A 476 -11.65 -3.22 -5.57
C VAL A 476 -13.15 -3.26 -5.34
N LEU A 477 -13.60 -3.49 -4.11
CA LEU A 477 -15.03 -3.58 -3.76
C LEU A 477 -15.77 -2.25 -3.97
N GLU A 478 -15.12 -1.12 -3.73
CA GLU A 478 -15.73 0.20 -3.87
C GLU A 478 -15.88 0.62 -5.35
N LEU A 479 -14.87 0.30 -6.19
CA LEU A 479 -14.82 0.79 -7.56
C LEU A 479 -15.36 -0.17 -8.61
N SER A 480 -15.44 -1.48 -8.34
CA SER A 480 -15.76 -2.47 -9.37
C SER A 480 -17.26 -2.67 -9.57
N ASP A 481 -17.65 -3.05 -10.76
CA ASP A 481 -18.98 -3.58 -11.09
C ASP A 481 -18.98 -5.12 -10.98
N ARG A 482 -17.83 -5.76 -11.27
CA ARG A 482 -17.54 -7.18 -11.02
C ARG A 482 -16.14 -7.33 -10.45
N VAL A 483 -15.96 -8.35 -9.61
CA VAL A 483 -14.67 -8.72 -9.03
C VAL A 483 -14.21 -10.04 -9.62
N ALA A 484 -13.04 -10.04 -10.23
CA ALA A 484 -12.31 -11.22 -10.64
C ALA A 484 -11.28 -11.58 -9.56
N VAL A 485 -11.25 -12.82 -9.10
CA VAL A 485 -10.29 -13.24 -8.07
C VAL A 485 -9.15 -14.01 -8.73
N MET A 486 -7.94 -13.50 -8.52
CA MET A 486 -6.71 -14.09 -9.06
C MET A 486 -5.94 -14.82 -7.95
N SER A 487 -5.71 -16.10 -8.16
CA SER A 487 -4.95 -16.96 -7.25
C SER A 487 -4.10 -17.95 -8.08
N GLY A 488 -2.81 -18.09 -7.71
CA GLY A 488 -1.90 -19.00 -8.39
C GLY A 488 -1.81 -18.79 -9.91
N GLY A 489 -1.84 -17.53 -10.36
CA GLY A 489 -1.77 -17.17 -11.78
C GLY A 489 -3.07 -17.31 -12.58
N ARG A 490 -4.18 -17.70 -11.95
CA ARG A 490 -5.46 -17.98 -12.62
C ARG A 490 -6.57 -17.07 -12.12
N ILE A 491 -7.56 -16.82 -12.96
CA ILE A 491 -8.82 -16.18 -12.58
C ILE A 491 -9.90 -17.27 -12.61
N ASP A 492 -10.22 -17.80 -11.44
CA ASP A 492 -11.18 -18.90 -11.31
C ASP A 492 -12.60 -18.40 -10.99
N HIS A 493 -12.74 -17.21 -10.43
CA HIS A 493 -14.02 -16.64 -10.02
C HIS A 493 -14.17 -15.21 -10.54
N VAL A 494 -15.34 -14.92 -11.13
CA VAL A 494 -15.75 -13.56 -11.51
C VAL A 494 -17.16 -13.34 -10.97
N ILE A 495 -17.29 -12.44 -10.00
CA ILE A 495 -18.49 -12.27 -9.18
C ILE A 495 -19.02 -10.85 -9.38
N PRO A 496 -20.34 -10.66 -9.62
CA PRO A 496 -20.96 -9.33 -9.58
C PRO A 496 -20.77 -8.66 -8.21
N ILE A 497 -20.55 -7.35 -8.19
CA ILE A 497 -20.30 -6.64 -6.92
C ILE A 497 -21.43 -6.81 -5.90
N ALA A 498 -22.68 -6.96 -6.34
CA ALA A 498 -23.84 -7.17 -5.48
C ALA A 498 -23.79 -8.51 -4.70
N GLU A 499 -23.00 -9.49 -5.19
CA GLU A 499 -22.81 -10.82 -4.61
C GLU A 499 -21.43 -10.96 -3.96
N ALA A 500 -20.58 -9.95 -4.10
CA ALA A 500 -19.20 -9.96 -3.65
C ALA A 500 -19.12 -9.54 -2.18
N ASP A 501 -18.91 -10.50 -1.30
CA ASP A 501 -18.58 -10.22 0.09
C ASP A 501 -17.09 -10.46 0.37
N ARG A 502 -16.55 -9.71 1.33
CA ARG A 502 -15.12 -9.73 1.67
C ARG A 502 -14.62 -11.11 2.11
N GLN A 503 -15.42 -11.87 2.86
CA GLN A 503 -15.00 -13.17 3.37
C GLN A 503 -14.91 -14.20 2.24
N THR A 504 -15.89 -14.21 1.35
CA THR A 504 -15.90 -15.07 0.17
C THR A 504 -14.72 -14.75 -0.75
N ILE A 505 -14.49 -13.46 -1.05
CA ILE A 505 -13.34 -13.07 -1.88
C ILE A 505 -12.03 -13.42 -1.19
N GLY A 506 -11.90 -13.16 0.11
CA GLY A 506 -10.70 -13.50 0.89
C GLY A 506 -10.36 -14.99 0.85
N LYS A 507 -11.35 -15.88 0.92
CA LYS A 507 -11.16 -17.33 0.78
C LYS A 507 -10.63 -17.71 -0.60
N PHE A 508 -11.23 -17.16 -1.66
CA PHE A 508 -10.79 -17.42 -3.03
C PHE A 508 -9.38 -16.87 -3.28
N MET A 509 -9.04 -15.69 -2.72
CA MET A 509 -7.68 -15.13 -2.79
C MET A 509 -6.64 -16.04 -2.12
N ALA A 510 -7.03 -16.78 -1.08
CA ALA A 510 -6.18 -17.74 -0.37
C ALA A 510 -6.11 -19.13 -1.07
N GLY A 511 -6.76 -19.30 -2.23
CA GLY A 511 -6.77 -20.57 -2.97
C GLY A 511 -7.66 -21.65 -2.35
N HIS A 512 -8.61 -21.28 -1.50
CA HIS A 512 -9.59 -22.20 -0.94
C HIS A 512 -10.91 -22.06 -1.70
N PRO A 513 -11.43 -23.16 -2.34
CA PRO A 513 -12.71 -23.15 -3.05
C PRO A 513 -13.92 -23.01 -2.12
#